data_6bfd5f6006e8d95ba2e5098b4e3f7cf0
#
_entry.id   6bfd5f6006e8d95ba2e5098b4e3f7cf0
#
_cell.length_a   1.000
_cell.length_b   1.000
_cell.length_c   1.000
_cell.angle_alpha   90.00
_cell.angle_beta   90.00
_cell.angle_gamma   90.00
#
_symmetry.space_group_name_H-M   'P 1'
#
loop_
_entity.id
_entity.type
_entity.pdbx_description
1 polymer ?
#
loop_
_entity_poly.entity_id
_entity_poly.type
_entity_poly.pdbx_seq_one_letter_code
_entity_poly.pdbx_strand_id
1 'polypeptide(L)'
;MRQFPASPITALIDEKPRYNLGESVAPDLTVAELLGSAGSADLAGVKLGYGTSAGSSELRALVAARHEIAGSQVLITTGAAAALFLVALLVGDGEILIGRPCYPPAFDAVQGLGARAVTVTSWFEDGYRIDLDAFAAKLSSRTRLVSVASPQNPSGVAFRQDEIEWMLAAMSRTCPEALLLIDETYREATYGDAVPAATFAGMSPRVLTCGSLSKAHGAPGLRIGWLTAGDPDLAEELRLAKFNSSLACGTLDELLAVRLLARADQVLAERGAFLAQAREIVERWIKGHAGRLHWLPPEAGAMCCVQLDPGAFGSQDVDRFHAYLGRERTLVARGPWFGDTGHVFRLGLGYEPLDRLEQGLGIISAALAA
;
A
#
# COMPACT_ATOMS: atom_id res chain seq x y z
N MET A 1 21.53 10.57 17.80
CA MET A 1 20.24 11.07 17.31
C MET A 1 19.69 10.04 16.31
N ARG A 2 18.44 9.60 16.41
CA ARG A 2 17.82 8.70 15.41
C ARG A 2 17.65 9.48 14.11
N GLN A 3 17.98 8.86 12.95
CA GLN A 3 17.86 9.47 11.63
C GLN A 3 16.99 8.57 10.76
N PHE A 4 15.98 9.18 10.13
CA PHE A 4 15.23 8.52 9.07
C PHE A 4 16.01 8.62 7.76
N PRO A 5 16.06 7.55 6.96
CA PRO A 5 16.71 7.61 5.65
C PRO A 5 15.95 8.56 4.72
N ALA A 6 16.66 9.15 3.78
CA ALA A 6 16.03 9.90 2.70
C ALA A 6 15.23 8.91 1.81
N SER A 7 13.95 9.20 1.60
CA SER A 7 13.07 8.30 0.85
C SER A 7 12.74 8.92 -0.51
N PRO A 8 13.27 8.37 -1.61
CA PRO A 8 13.04 8.94 -2.95
C PRO A 8 11.57 8.85 -3.39
N ILE A 9 10.74 8.05 -2.73
CA ILE A 9 9.30 7.95 -3.02
C ILE A 9 8.55 9.25 -2.70
N THR A 10 9.14 10.19 -1.95
CA THR A 10 8.56 11.52 -1.71
C THR A 10 8.33 12.28 -3.01
N ALA A 11 9.11 11.99 -4.07
CA ALA A 11 8.91 12.58 -5.39
C ALA A 11 7.49 12.35 -5.96
N LEU A 12 6.82 11.26 -5.58
CA LEU A 12 5.44 10.99 -6.00
C LEU A 12 4.44 12.01 -5.43
N ILE A 13 4.77 12.66 -4.31
CA ILE A 13 3.90 13.63 -3.61
C ILE A 13 4.38 15.05 -3.86
N ASP A 14 5.69 15.27 -3.80
CA ASP A 14 6.29 16.62 -3.79
C ASP A 14 6.50 17.17 -5.20
N GLU A 15 6.70 16.29 -6.21
CA GLU A 15 6.89 16.71 -7.59
C GLU A 15 5.55 16.79 -8.34
N LYS A 16 5.52 17.67 -9.35
CA LYS A 16 4.39 17.80 -10.28
C LYS A 16 4.85 17.49 -11.70
N PRO A 17 4.99 16.19 -12.04
CA PRO A 17 5.37 15.79 -13.39
C PRO A 17 4.26 16.16 -14.39
N ARG A 18 4.59 16.11 -15.69
CA ARG A 18 3.58 16.24 -16.75
C ARG A 18 2.69 14.99 -16.80
N TYR A 19 3.28 13.80 -16.61
CA TYR A 19 2.57 12.53 -16.49
C TYR A 19 3.06 11.81 -15.24
N ASN A 20 2.16 11.56 -14.29
CA ASN A 20 2.48 10.81 -13.07
C ASN A 20 2.07 9.34 -13.22
N LEU A 21 2.92 8.56 -13.86
CA LEU A 21 2.77 7.12 -13.99
C LEU A 21 3.49 6.35 -12.87
N GLY A 22 3.91 7.03 -11.82
CA GLY A 22 4.50 6.41 -10.63
C GLY A 22 3.50 6.24 -9.48
N GLU A 23 2.42 7.04 -9.45
CA GLU A 23 1.44 7.01 -8.36
C GLU A 23 0.51 5.79 -8.45
N SER A 24 0.17 5.22 -7.30
CA SER A 24 -0.58 3.96 -7.17
C SER A 24 -1.94 4.14 -6.49
N VAL A 25 -2.61 5.25 -6.78
CA VAL A 25 -3.97 5.55 -6.31
C VAL A 25 -4.97 5.44 -7.46
N ALA A 26 -6.25 5.28 -7.13
CA ALA A 26 -7.34 5.57 -8.05
C ALA A 26 -7.48 7.09 -8.21
N PRO A 27 -8.22 7.60 -9.22
CA PRO A 27 -8.44 9.04 -9.36
C PRO A 27 -8.96 9.67 -8.07
N ASP A 28 -8.45 10.85 -7.71
CA ASP A 28 -8.84 11.53 -6.49
C ASP A 28 -10.32 11.91 -6.48
N LEU A 29 -11.00 11.65 -5.36
CA LEU A 29 -12.36 12.13 -5.12
C LEU A 29 -12.37 13.60 -4.71
N THR A 30 -13.30 14.35 -5.26
CA THR A 30 -13.63 15.68 -4.74
C THR A 30 -14.64 15.57 -3.58
N VAL A 31 -14.64 16.58 -2.71
CA VAL A 31 -15.65 16.69 -1.65
C VAL A 31 -17.07 16.74 -2.22
N ALA A 32 -17.25 17.37 -3.38
CA ALA A 32 -18.56 17.45 -4.06
C ALA A 32 -19.06 16.07 -4.53
N GLU A 33 -18.18 15.24 -5.12
CA GLU A 33 -18.51 13.86 -5.51
C GLU A 33 -18.85 13.00 -4.28
N LEU A 34 -18.10 13.20 -3.19
CA LEU A 34 -18.32 12.47 -1.94
C LEU A 34 -19.67 12.83 -1.29
N LEU A 35 -20.02 14.10 -1.23
CA LEU A 35 -21.19 14.58 -0.49
C LEU A 35 -22.46 14.63 -1.35
N GLY A 36 -22.33 14.73 -2.68
CA GLY A 36 -23.44 15.03 -3.56
C GLY A 36 -24.01 16.44 -3.33
N SER A 37 -25.10 16.77 -4.02
CA SER A 37 -25.68 18.13 -4.01
C SER A 37 -26.28 18.57 -2.67
N ALA A 38 -26.63 17.64 -1.78
CA ALA A 38 -27.26 17.94 -0.49
C ALA A 38 -26.30 18.05 0.71
N GLY A 39 -25.06 17.57 0.57
CA GLY A 39 -24.17 17.33 1.72
C GLY A 39 -23.33 18.52 2.19
N SER A 40 -23.23 19.60 1.41
CA SER A 40 -22.40 20.76 1.79
C SER A 40 -22.94 21.53 3.01
N ALA A 41 -24.26 21.53 3.20
CA ALA A 41 -24.89 22.18 4.36
C ALA A 41 -24.59 21.46 5.69
N ASP A 42 -24.44 20.15 5.65
CA ASP A 42 -24.16 19.33 6.83
C ASP A 42 -22.76 19.62 7.41
N LEU A 43 -21.78 19.99 6.57
CA LEU A 43 -20.42 20.27 7.03
C LEU A 43 -20.33 21.58 7.83
N ALA A 44 -21.17 22.56 7.52
CA ALA A 44 -21.14 23.87 8.20
C ALA A 44 -21.52 23.78 9.70
N GLY A 45 -22.25 22.73 10.09
CA GLY A 45 -22.66 22.50 11.47
C GLY A 45 -21.71 21.65 12.30
N VAL A 46 -20.62 21.12 11.69
CA VAL A 46 -19.69 20.22 12.38
C VAL A 46 -18.90 20.98 13.44
N LYS A 47 -18.95 20.49 14.68
CA LYS A 47 -18.10 21.01 15.76
C LYS A 47 -16.69 20.42 15.63
N LEU A 48 -15.68 21.30 15.56
CA LEU A 48 -14.27 20.91 15.47
C LEU A 48 -13.67 20.56 16.85
N GLY A 49 -14.38 19.73 17.62
CA GLY A 49 -13.89 19.19 18.89
C GLY A 49 -13.01 17.95 18.68
N TYR A 50 -12.35 17.50 19.75
CA TYR A 50 -11.59 16.26 19.70
C TYR A 50 -12.48 15.05 19.47
N GLY A 51 -12.07 14.17 18.55
CA GLY A 51 -12.58 12.82 18.42
C GLY A 51 -12.04 11.90 19.52
N THR A 52 -12.44 10.64 19.51
CA THR A 52 -11.91 9.63 20.43
C THR A 52 -10.54 9.12 19.96
N SER A 53 -9.70 8.68 20.90
CA SER A 53 -8.36 8.15 20.58
C SER A 53 -8.41 6.90 19.67
N ALA A 54 -9.49 6.10 19.79
CA ALA A 54 -9.66 4.92 18.93
C ALA A 54 -10.24 5.27 17.54
N GLY A 55 -10.80 6.47 17.36
CA GLY A 55 -11.64 6.86 16.23
C GLY A 55 -13.13 6.69 16.54
N SER A 56 -14.01 7.36 15.79
CA SER A 56 -15.44 7.33 16.01
C SER A 56 -16.00 5.90 15.94
N SER A 57 -17.00 5.59 16.79
CA SER A 57 -17.60 4.25 16.82
C SER A 57 -18.25 3.88 15.49
N GLU A 58 -18.84 4.86 14.80
CA GLU A 58 -19.45 4.67 13.49
C GLU A 58 -18.42 4.29 12.43
N LEU A 59 -17.30 5.03 12.36
CA LEU A 59 -16.23 4.74 11.41
C LEU A 59 -15.61 3.37 11.68
N ARG A 60 -15.35 3.04 12.95
CA ARG A 60 -14.83 1.72 13.33
C ARG A 60 -15.79 0.59 12.97
N ALA A 61 -17.10 0.79 13.13
CA ALA A 61 -18.11 -0.21 12.76
C ALA A 61 -18.15 -0.45 11.24
N LEU A 62 -18.03 0.60 10.43
CA LEU A 62 -17.97 0.48 8.97
C LEU A 62 -16.72 -0.25 8.50
N VAL A 63 -15.55 0.06 9.06
CA VAL A 63 -14.32 -0.68 8.78
C VAL A 63 -14.45 -2.13 9.22
N ALA A 64 -14.92 -2.38 10.44
CA ALA A 64 -15.07 -3.72 11.01
C ALA A 64 -15.97 -4.61 10.15
N ALA A 65 -17.08 -4.08 9.63
CA ALA A 65 -17.98 -4.81 8.75
C ALA A 65 -17.29 -5.28 7.46
N ARG A 66 -16.37 -4.49 6.89
CA ARG A 66 -15.60 -4.85 5.69
C ARG A 66 -14.47 -5.87 5.95
N HIS A 67 -14.15 -6.08 7.22
CA HIS A 67 -13.13 -7.03 7.68
C HIS A 67 -13.71 -8.20 8.47
N GLU A 68 -15.04 -8.29 8.61
CA GLU A 68 -15.74 -9.34 9.35
C GLU A 68 -15.27 -9.52 10.81
N ILE A 69 -14.92 -8.42 11.46
CA ILE A 69 -14.40 -8.37 12.84
C ILE A 69 -15.26 -7.45 13.72
N ALA A 70 -14.97 -7.41 15.01
CA ALA A 70 -15.65 -6.48 15.93
C ALA A 70 -15.06 -5.05 15.83
N GLY A 71 -15.90 -4.02 15.99
CA GLY A 71 -15.44 -2.62 15.99
C GLY A 71 -14.42 -2.29 17.10
N SER A 72 -14.39 -3.07 18.19
CA SER A 72 -13.38 -2.95 19.25
C SER A 72 -11.96 -3.32 18.77
N GLN A 73 -11.85 -4.13 17.72
CA GLN A 73 -10.57 -4.57 17.12
C GLN A 73 -10.01 -3.54 16.12
N VAL A 74 -10.71 -2.44 15.85
CA VAL A 74 -10.31 -1.42 14.87
C VAL A 74 -9.81 -0.16 15.58
N LEU A 75 -8.61 0.28 15.22
CA LEU A 75 -8.03 1.56 15.60
C LEU A 75 -7.89 2.43 14.34
N ILE A 76 -8.58 3.58 14.30
CA ILE A 76 -8.44 4.55 13.21
C ILE A 76 -7.11 5.28 13.31
N THR A 77 -6.42 5.45 12.19
CA THR A 77 -5.09 6.06 12.11
C THR A 77 -5.03 7.15 11.03
N THR A 78 -4.01 7.99 11.08
CA THR A 78 -3.76 9.03 10.06
C THR A 78 -3.13 8.38 8.80
N GLY A 79 -3.93 7.56 8.10
CA GLY A 79 -3.51 6.71 6.99
C GLY A 79 -2.77 5.44 7.45
N ALA A 80 -2.57 4.50 6.52
CA ALA A 80 -1.86 3.24 6.80
C ALA A 80 -0.39 3.47 7.20
N ALA A 81 0.26 4.52 6.70
CA ALA A 81 1.64 4.83 7.08
C ALA A 81 1.80 5.08 8.60
N ALA A 82 0.81 5.71 9.24
CA ALA A 82 0.80 5.88 10.68
C ALA A 82 0.60 4.54 11.41
N ALA A 83 -0.22 3.63 10.86
CA ALA A 83 -0.38 2.28 11.41
C ALA A 83 0.95 1.50 11.38
N LEU A 84 1.64 1.50 10.23
CA LEU A 84 2.97 0.87 10.08
C LEU A 84 3.98 1.43 11.07
N PHE A 85 4.00 2.76 11.22
CA PHE A 85 4.90 3.43 12.16
C PHE A 85 4.59 3.07 13.63
N LEU A 86 3.31 3.04 14.01
CA LEU A 86 2.89 2.69 15.38
C LEU A 86 3.30 1.27 15.76
N VAL A 87 3.11 0.30 14.85
CA VAL A 87 3.51 -1.09 15.10
C VAL A 87 5.04 -1.20 15.22
N ALA A 88 5.80 -0.55 14.34
CA ALA A 88 7.26 -0.52 14.45
C ALA A 88 7.74 0.15 15.74
N LEU A 89 7.06 1.21 16.20
CA LEU A 89 7.34 1.89 17.46
C LEU A 89 7.10 0.99 18.67
N LEU A 90 5.99 0.24 18.66
CA LEU A 90 5.61 -0.67 19.76
C LEU A 90 6.63 -1.82 19.90
N VAL A 91 7.10 -2.36 18.79
CA VAL A 91 8.09 -3.44 18.78
C VAL A 91 9.46 -3.00 19.35
N GLY A 92 9.79 -1.72 19.24
CA GLY A 92 11.00 -1.14 19.83
C GLY A 92 12.30 -1.71 19.24
N ASP A 93 13.23 -2.14 20.12
CA ASP A 93 14.57 -2.62 19.73
C ASP A 93 14.59 -4.06 19.16
N GLY A 94 13.41 -4.63 18.86
CA GLY A 94 13.28 -5.99 18.34
C GLY A 94 13.85 -6.15 16.92
N GLU A 95 14.02 -7.40 16.52
CA GLU A 95 14.31 -7.75 15.14
C GLU A 95 13.00 -7.79 14.34
N ILE A 96 12.96 -7.10 13.20
CA ILE A 96 11.78 -7.04 12.31
C ILE A 96 12.16 -7.67 10.99
N LEU A 97 11.46 -8.75 10.62
CA LEU A 97 11.58 -9.38 9.31
C LEU A 97 10.63 -8.72 8.32
N ILE A 98 11.16 -8.17 7.24
CA ILE A 98 10.40 -7.41 6.24
C ILE A 98 10.47 -8.11 4.89
N GLY A 99 9.30 -8.38 4.28
CA GLY A 99 9.21 -8.82 2.90
C GLY A 99 9.59 -7.68 1.94
N ARG A 100 10.49 -7.94 0.98
CA ARG A 100 10.90 -6.98 -0.06
C ARG A 100 10.63 -7.57 -1.45
N PRO A 101 10.45 -6.72 -2.47
CA PRO A 101 10.34 -5.26 -2.42
C PRO A 101 9.12 -4.81 -1.59
N CYS A 102 9.17 -3.61 -1.01
CA CYS A 102 8.11 -3.10 -0.15
C CYS A 102 7.95 -1.59 -0.24
N TYR A 103 6.85 -1.09 0.28
CA TYR A 103 6.61 0.35 0.45
C TYR A 103 7.71 0.96 1.34
N PRO A 104 8.51 1.92 0.83
CA PRO A 104 9.68 2.43 1.55
C PRO A 104 9.41 2.87 2.99
N PRO A 105 8.34 3.62 3.31
CA PRO A 105 8.07 4.01 4.69
C PRO A 105 7.89 2.85 5.67
N ALA A 106 7.49 1.64 5.22
CA ALA A 106 7.42 0.48 6.10
C ALA A 106 8.83 0.02 6.55
N PHE A 107 9.83 0.12 5.65
CA PHE A 107 11.21 -0.19 5.94
C PHE A 107 11.93 0.97 6.66
N ASP A 108 11.71 2.19 6.17
CA ASP A 108 12.34 3.41 6.70
C ASP A 108 11.94 3.69 8.15
N ALA A 109 10.68 3.39 8.53
CA ALA A 109 10.21 3.51 9.91
C ALA A 109 11.01 2.61 10.85
N VAL A 110 11.24 1.36 10.46
CA VAL A 110 12.02 0.38 11.25
C VAL A 110 13.44 0.88 11.48
N GLN A 111 14.11 1.33 10.42
CA GLN A 111 15.47 1.88 10.51
C GLN A 111 15.52 3.17 11.34
N GLY A 112 14.60 4.10 11.09
CA GLY A 112 14.53 5.38 11.78
C GLY A 112 14.25 5.23 13.29
N LEU A 113 13.51 4.21 13.68
CA LEU A 113 13.26 3.87 15.08
C LEU A 113 14.41 3.08 15.74
N GLY A 114 15.39 2.61 14.96
CA GLY A 114 16.58 1.91 15.44
C GLY A 114 16.36 0.42 15.68
N ALA A 115 15.26 -0.15 15.20
CA ALA A 115 15.05 -1.60 15.21
C ALA A 115 15.94 -2.29 14.15
N ARG A 116 16.23 -3.56 14.36
CA ARG A 116 17.02 -4.35 13.41
C ARG A 116 16.15 -4.88 12.29
N ALA A 117 16.31 -4.32 11.08
CA ALA A 117 15.66 -4.86 9.90
C ALA A 117 16.41 -6.10 9.38
N VAL A 118 15.68 -7.19 9.20
CA VAL A 118 16.08 -8.38 8.44
C VAL A 118 15.16 -8.45 7.22
N THR A 119 15.65 -8.87 6.06
CA THR A 119 14.83 -8.90 4.85
C THR A 119 14.76 -10.29 4.25
N VAL A 120 13.58 -10.63 3.74
CA VAL A 120 13.35 -11.71 2.78
C VAL A 120 12.89 -11.07 1.48
N THR A 121 13.60 -11.34 0.38
CA THR A 121 13.35 -10.68 -0.90
C THR A 121 12.74 -11.67 -1.88
N SER A 122 11.67 -11.25 -2.54
CA SER A 122 11.12 -11.89 -3.73
C SER A 122 11.45 -11.05 -4.95
N TRP A 123 11.68 -11.69 -6.09
CA TRP A 123 12.14 -11.02 -7.30
C TRP A 123 11.11 -11.09 -8.42
N PHE A 124 11.27 -10.25 -9.42
CA PHE A 124 10.41 -10.23 -10.61
C PHE A 124 10.34 -11.61 -11.27
N GLU A 125 11.49 -12.29 -11.40
CA GLU A 125 11.65 -13.60 -12.01
C GLU A 125 10.87 -14.70 -11.27
N ASP A 126 10.69 -14.54 -9.95
CA ASP A 126 9.91 -15.45 -9.09
C ASP A 126 8.42 -15.05 -9.01
N GLY A 127 7.98 -14.11 -9.84
CA GLY A 127 6.62 -13.55 -9.79
C GLY A 127 6.30 -12.84 -8.48
N TYR A 128 7.31 -12.31 -7.80
CA TYR A 128 7.22 -11.70 -6.47
C TYR A 128 6.63 -12.60 -5.39
N ARG A 129 6.64 -13.92 -5.58
CA ARG A 129 6.26 -14.87 -4.53
C ARG A 129 7.41 -15.02 -3.53
N ILE A 130 7.09 -14.94 -2.24
CA ILE A 130 8.09 -15.17 -1.20
C ILE A 130 8.43 -16.68 -1.17
N ASP A 131 9.74 -16.98 -1.22
CA ASP A 131 10.23 -18.31 -0.88
C ASP A 131 10.02 -18.55 0.61
N LEU A 132 9.11 -19.48 0.95
CA LEU A 132 8.73 -19.75 2.32
C LEU A 132 9.86 -20.43 3.12
N ASP A 133 10.72 -21.21 2.50
CA ASP A 133 11.89 -21.79 3.17
C ASP A 133 12.93 -20.73 3.48
N ALA A 134 13.19 -19.82 2.54
CA ALA A 134 14.04 -18.65 2.77
C ALA A 134 13.45 -17.72 3.86
N PHE A 135 12.12 -17.55 3.89
CA PHE A 135 11.43 -16.84 4.96
C PHE A 135 11.69 -17.50 6.32
N ALA A 136 11.48 -18.81 6.46
CA ALA A 136 11.69 -19.52 7.72
C ALA A 136 13.15 -19.45 8.19
N ALA A 137 14.11 -19.53 7.26
CA ALA A 137 15.53 -19.43 7.57
C ALA A 137 15.96 -18.03 8.09
N LYS A 138 15.14 -16.98 7.85
CA LYS A 138 15.38 -15.62 8.36
C LYS A 138 14.76 -15.36 9.73
N LEU A 139 13.84 -16.20 10.19
CA LEU A 139 13.27 -16.09 11.54
C LEU A 139 14.32 -16.44 12.60
N SER A 140 14.24 -15.76 13.73
CA SER A 140 15.07 -16.04 14.92
C SER A 140 14.26 -15.84 16.20
N SER A 141 14.73 -16.32 17.33
CA SER A 141 14.11 -16.06 18.63
C SER A 141 14.07 -14.58 19.02
N ARG A 142 14.78 -13.71 18.29
CA ARG A 142 14.77 -12.25 18.46
C ARG A 142 13.75 -11.57 17.55
N THR A 143 13.17 -12.27 16.58
CA THR A 143 12.12 -11.71 15.72
C THR A 143 10.92 -11.34 16.58
N ARG A 144 10.49 -10.09 16.50
CA ARG A 144 9.31 -9.53 17.20
C ARG A 144 8.19 -9.17 16.26
N LEU A 145 8.51 -8.92 15.01
CA LEU A 145 7.55 -8.56 13.97
C LEU A 145 7.97 -9.16 12.64
N VAL A 146 7.01 -9.68 11.92
CA VAL A 146 7.07 -9.90 10.47
C VAL A 146 6.17 -8.86 9.81
N SER A 147 6.66 -8.16 8.80
CA SER A 147 5.90 -7.14 8.06
C SER A 147 5.90 -7.45 6.58
N VAL A 148 4.71 -7.65 6.02
CA VAL A 148 4.48 -7.92 4.60
C VAL A 148 3.28 -7.11 4.09
N ALA A 149 3.07 -7.06 2.77
CA ALA A 149 1.91 -6.43 2.17
C ALA A 149 1.16 -7.41 1.26
N SER A 150 -0.16 -7.37 1.28
CA SER A 150 -1.02 -8.20 0.43
C SER A 150 -2.31 -7.43 0.06
N PRO A 151 -2.45 -7.00 -1.20
CA PRO A 151 -1.49 -7.06 -2.32
C PRO A 151 -0.22 -6.25 -2.10
N GLN A 152 0.91 -6.78 -2.59
CA GLN A 152 2.22 -6.19 -2.40
C GLN A 152 2.36 -4.88 -3.19
N ASN A 153 2.94 -3.87 -2.58
CA ASN A 153 3.49 -2.71 -3.26
C ASN A 153 5.02 -2.92 -3.41
N PRO A 154 5.55 -3.06 -4.65
CA PRO A 154 5.05 -2.45 -5.88
C PRO A 154 4.34 -3.39 -6.89
N SER A 155 4.27 -4.70 -6.66
CA SER A 155 3.90 -5.68 -7.69
C SER A 155 2.40 -5.88 -7.91
N GLY A 156 1.57 -5.66 -6.89
CA GLY A 156 0.14 -6.01 -6.92
C GLY A 156 -0.14 -7.51 -6.71
N VAL A 157 0.86 -8.31 -6.34
CA VAL A 157 0.71 -9.75 -6.05
C VAL A 157 0.17 -9.93 -4.63
N ALA A 158 -0.83 -10.79 -4.46
CA ALA A 158 -1.45 -11.07 -3.18
C ALA A 158 -0.97 -12.41 -2.60
N PHE A 159 -0.87 -12.48 -1.28
CA PHE A 159 -0.68 -13.76 -0.59
C PHE A 159 -1.95 -14.60 -0.65
N ARG A 160 -1.79 -15.91 -0.76
CA ARG A 160 -2.84 -16.88 -0.52
C ARG A 160 -2.97 -17.16 0.98
N GLN A 161 -4.13 -17.63 1.38
CA GLN A 161 -4.40 -17.94 2.78
C GLN A 161 -3.43 -19.03 3.32
N ASP A 162 -3.17 -20.07 2.54
CA ASP A 162 -2.26 -21.17 2.90
C ASP A 162 -0.81 -20.69 3.11
N GLU A 163 -0.37 -19.66 2.36
CA GLU A 163 0.96 -19.05 2.55
C GLU A 163 1.06 -18.34 3.90
N ILE A 164 0.04 -17.59 4.30
CA ILE A 164 0.00 -16.89 5.60
C ILE A 164 -0.12 -17.91 6.75
N GLU A 165 -0.94 -18.96 6.61
CA GLU A 165 -1.03 -20.04 7.59
C GLU A 165 0.33 -20.72 7.79
N TRP A 166 1.03 -20.98 6.71
CA TRP A 166 2.37 -21.57 6.77
C TRP A 166 3.38 -20.66 7.47
N MET A 167 3.34 -19.33 7.16
CA MET A 167 4.19 -18.34 7.83
C MET A 167 3.93 -18.31 9.34
N LEU A 168 2.66 -18.28 9.76
CA LEU A 168 2.26 -18.33 11.18
C LEU A 168 2.74 -19.61 11.87
N ALA A 169 2.67 -20.75 11.20
CA ALA A 169 3.17 -22.01 11.72
C ALA A 169 4.70 -21.99 11.89
N ALA A 170 5.44 -21.41 10.94
CA ALA A 170 6.89 -21.25 11.06
C ALA A 170 7.26 -20.30 12.22
N MET A 171 6.56 -19.17 12.33
CA MET A 171 6.71 -18.22 13.43
C MET A 171 6.42 -18.86 14.80
N SER A 172 5.39 -19.70 14.89
CA SER A 172 5.03 -20.40 16.15
C SER A 172 6.15 -21.32 16.66
N ARG A 173 6.96 -21.86 15.75
CA ARG A 173 8.10 -22.72 16.12
C ARG A 173 9.34 -21.93 16.54
N THR A 174 9.56 -20.75 15.96
CA THR A 174 10.83 -20.01 16.09
C THR A 174 10.71 -18.76 16.97
N CYS A 175 9.59 -18.04 16.85
CA CYS A 175 9.33 -16.76 17.55
C CYS A 175 7.84 -16.67 17.92
N PRO A 176 7.36 -17.47 18.90
CA PRO A 176 5.93 -17.62 19.19
C PRO A 176 5.25 -16.32 19.62
N GLU A 177 5.99 -15.36 20.16
CA GLU A 177 5.47 -14.05 20.59
C GLU A 177 5.52 -12.98 19.48
N ALA A 178 6.10 -13.30 18.30
CA ALA A 178 6.20 -12.34 17.22
C ALA A 178 4.84 -12.06 16.57
N LEU A 179 4.61 -10.81 16.21
CA LEU A 179 3.44 -10.35 15.47
C LEU A 179 3.65 -10.49 13.97
N LEU A 180 2.57 -10.68 13.24
CA LEU A 180 2.53 -10.63 11.77
C LEU A 180 1.67 -9.43 11.36
N LEU A 181 2.29 -8.40 10.77
CA LEU A 181 1.61 -7.24 10.21
C LEU A 181 1.46 -7.42 8.69
N ILE A 182 0.23 -7.35 8.21
CA ILE A 182 -0.11 -7.44 6.79
C ILE A 182 -0.72 -6.11 6.35
N ASP A 183 -0.03 -5.41 5.46
CA ASP A 183 -0.57 -4.19 4.85
C ASP A 183 -1.54 -4.56 3.72
N GLU A 184 -2.84 -4.39 3.98
CA GLU A 184 -3.94 -4.67 3.06
C GLU A 184 -4.43 -3.42 2.30
N THR A 185 -3.63 -2.37 2.24
CA THR A 185 -4.03 -1.07 1.65
C THR A 185 -4.58 -1.17 0.22
N TYR A 186 -4.18 -2.19 -0.54
CA TYR A 186 -4.64 -2.39 -1.92
C TYR A 186 -5.69 -3.49 -2.08
N ARG A 187 -6.11 -4.16 -1.02
CA ARG A 187 -7.02 -5.32 -1.07
C ARG A 187 -8.32 -5.05 -1.86
N GLU A 188 -8.89 -3.86 -1.71
CA GLU A 188 -10.15 -3.46 -2.36
C GLU A 188 -9.97 -2.77 -3.72
N ALA A 189 -8.73 -2.60 -4.20
CA ALA A 189 -8.44 -2.05 -5.52
C ALA A 189 -8.45 -3.17 -6.57
N THR A 190 -9.61 -3.66 -6.93
CA THR A 190 -9.83 -4.77 -7.86
C THR A 190 -10.07 -4.29 -9.29
N TYR A 191 -10.20 -5.21 -10.24
CA TYR A 191 -10.40 -4.91 -11.66
C TYR A 191 -11.77 -5.41 -12.13
N GLY A 192 -12.60 -4.49 -12.66
CA GLY A 192 -13.97 -4.80 -13.08
C GLY A 192 -14.81 -5.31 -11.91
N ASP A 193 -15.52 -6.42 -12.13
CA ASP A 193 -16.39 -7.06 -11.15
C ASP A 193 -15.66 -8.05 -10.22
N ALA A 194 -14.31 -8.03 -10.20
CA ALA A 194 -13.55 -8.93 -9.34
C ALA A 194 -13.81 -8.63 -7.85
N VAL A 195 -14.07 -9.68 -7.09
CA VAL A 195 -14.27 -9.58 -5.64
C VAL A 195 -12.91 -9.40 -4.95
N PRO A 196 -12.80 -8.50 -3.96
CA PRO A 196 -11.60 -8.38 -3.15
C PRO A 196 -11.24 -9.72 -2.48
N ALA A 197 -9.94 -10.00 -2.37
CA ALA A 197 -9.48 -11.14 -1.59
C ALA A 197 -9.99 -11.07 -0.13
N ALA A 198 -10.14 -12.21 0.51
CA ALA A 198 -10.44 -12.26 1.94
C ALA A 198 -9.40 -11.49 2.73
N THR A 199 -9.84 -10.83 3.79
CA THR A 199 -8.93 -10.17 4.72
C THR A 199 -8.22 -11.19 5.61
N PHE A 200 -7.04 -10.87 6.07
CA PHE A 200 -6.34 -11.64 7.09
C PHE A 200 -6.66 -11.15 8.51
N ALA A 201 -7.47 -10.10 8.65
CA ALA A 201 -7.94 -9.61 9.95
C ALA A 201 -8.69 -10.71 10.71
N GLY A 202 -8.38 -10.87 12.00
CA GLY A 202 -9.02 -11.89 12.83
C GLY A 202 -8.53 -13.33 12.62
N MET A 203 -7.63 -13.60 11.65
CA MET A 203 -7.10 -14.94 11.39
C MET A 203 -6.34 -15.54 12.59
N SER A 204 -5.69 -14.69 13.38
CA SER A 204 -4.99 -15.06 14.62
C SER A 204 -4.87 -13.83 15.52
N PRO A 205 -4.82 -14.00 16.86
CA PRO A 205 -4.52 -12.87 17.78
C PRO A 205 -3.20 -12.16 17.49
N ARG A 206 -2.25 -12.84 16.84
CA ARG A 206 -0.94 -12.28 16.46
C ARG A 206 -0.93 -11.62 15.09
N VAL A 207 -2.04 -11.67 14.34
CA VAL A 207 -2.16 -10.99 13.04
C VAL A 207 -2.73 -9.60 13.24
N LEU A 208 -1.96 -8.62 12.78
CA LEU A 208 -2.38 -7.24 12.60
C LEU A 208 -2.60 -6.99 11.11
N THR A 209 -3.66 -6.28 10.75
CA THR A 209 -3.78 -5.76 9.38
C THR A 209 -3.91 -4.25 9.39
N CYS A 210 -3.44 -3.59 8.35
CA CYS A 210 -3.69 -2.17 8.17
C CYS A 210 -4.23 -1.87 6.76
N GLY A 211 -4.96 -0.78 6.67
CA GLY A 211 -5.55 -0.33 5.42
C GLY A 211 -5.81 1.18 5.43
N SER A 212 -6.28 1.72 4.31
CA SER A 212 -6.54 3.15 4.21
C SER A 212 -7.52 3.50 3.09
N LEU A 213 -8.17 4.64 3.21
CA LEU A 213 -9.01 5.21 2.16
C LEU A 213 -8.20 5.85 1.02
N SER A 214 -6.87 5.87 1.14
CA SER A 214 -5.99 6.58 0.20
C SER A 214 -5.91 5.94 -1.19
N LYS A 215 -6.10 4.63 -1.31
CA LYS A 215 -5.79 3.88 -2.55
C LYS A 215 -7.05 3.48 -3.31
N ALA A 216 -7.69 2.38 -2.93
CA ALA A 216 -8.90 1.89 -3.59
C ALA A 216 -10.04 2.92 -3.62
N HIS A 217 -10.19 3.70 -2.56
CA HIS A 217 -11.26 4.69 -2.43
C HIS A 217 -10.93 6.06 -3.03
N GLY A 218 -9.67 6.34 -3.42
CA GLY A 218 -9.25 7.61 -4.02
C GLY A 218 -9.40 8.83 -3.12
N ALA A 219 -9.20 8.65 -1.81
CA ALA A 219 -9.31 9.75 -0.85
C ALA A 219 -8.02 9.92 -0.02
N PRO A 220 -6.84 10.06 -0.67
CA PRO A 220 -5.56 10.20 0.06
C PRO A 220 -5.52 11.44 0.93
N GLY A 221 -6.21 12.52 0.54
CA GLY A 221 -6.25 13.79 1.27
C GLY A 221 -7.00 13.72 2.60
N LEU A 222 -7.89 12.76 2.82
CA LEU A 222 -8.56 12.57 4.11
C LEU A 222 -7.61 12.09 5.21
N ARG A 223 -6.46 11.55 4.88
CA ARG A 223 -5.53 10.99 5.86
C ARG A 223 -6.18 10.02 6.86
N ILE A 224 -7.10 9.18 6.39
CA ILE A 224 -7.76 8.15 7.20
C ILE A 224 -7.29 6.75 6.75
N GLY A 225 -6.87 5.97 7.73
CA GLY A 225 -6.57 4.56 7.64
C GLY A 225 -6.98 3.87 8.94
N TRP A 226 -6.61 2.61 9.06
CA TRP A 226 -6.90 1.80 10.23
C TRP A 226 -5.83 0.74 10.46
N LEU A 227 -5.80 0.27 11.69
CA LEU A 227 -5.06 -0.89 12.16
C LEU A 227 -6.05 -1.81 12.85
N THR A 228 -5.97 -3.11 12.59
CA THR A 228 -6.77 -4.12 13.28
C THR A 228 -5.91 -4.95 14.21
N ALA A 229 -6.43 -5.28 15.40
CA ALA A 229 -5.77 -6.14 16.37
C ALA A 229 -6.82 -7.04 17.02
N GLY A 230 -6.61 -8.36 16.96
CA GLY A 230 -7.51 -9.33 17.58
C GLY A 230 -7.32 -9.48 19.09
N ASP A 231 -6.12 -9.23 19.58
CA ASP A 231 -5.79 -9.24 21.01
C ASP A 231 -6.18 -7.92 21.66
N PRO A 232 -7.05 -7.93 22.73
CA PRO A 232 -7.52 -6.70 23.39
C PRO A 232 -6.41 -5.91 24.08
N ASP A 233 -5.42 -6.56 24.67
CA ASP A 233 -4.32 -5.90 25.37
C ASP A 233 -3.41 -5.20 24.36
N LEU A 234 -3.09 -5.86 23.26
CA LEU A 234 -2.34 -5.28 22.14
C LEU A 234 -3.12 -4.11 21.50
N ALA A 235 -4.43 -4.24 21.32
CA ALA A 235 -5.26 -3.16 20.80
C ALA A 235 -5.22 -1.91 21.71
N GLU A 236 -5.19 -2.10 23.03
CA GLU A 236 -5.08 -1.01 23.98
C GLU A 236 -3.68 -0.37 23.98
N GLU A 237 -2.62 -1.16 23.88
CA GLU A 237 -1.25 -0.65 23.76
C GLU A 237 -1.07 0.20 22.50
N LEU A 238 -1.60 -0.26 21.36
CA LEU A 238 -1.60 0.48 20.10
C LEU A 238 -2.40 1.78 20.19
N ARG A 239 -3.55 1.75 20.88
CA ARG A 239 -4.35 2.95 21.14
C ARG A 239 -3.60 3.97 21.98
N LEU A 240 -2.89 3.52 23.03
CA LEU A 240 -2.06 4.39 23.88
C LEU A 240 -0.87 4.95 23.10
N ALA A 241 -0.21 4.15 22.28
CA ALA A 241 0.87 4.63 21.40
C ALA A 241 0.36 5.70 20.43
N LYS A 242 -0.81 5.50 19.82
CA LYS A 242 -1.45 6.51 18.98
C LYS A 242 -1.79 7.77 19.78
N PHE A 243 -2.38 7.63 20.95
CA PHE A 243 -2.73 8.77 21.82
C PHE A 243 -1.52 9.65 22.13
N ASN A 244 -0.37 9.03 22.44
CA ASN A 244 0.87 9.74 22.73
C ASN A 244 1.59 10.31 21.49
N SER A 245 1.18 9.94 20.27
CA SER A 245 1.77 10.43 19.02
C SER A 245 0.91 11.46 18.31
N SER A 246 -0.39 11.17 18.13
CA SER A 246 -1.32 11.97 17.33
C SER A 246 -2.67 12.23 17.99
N LEU A 247 -2.87 11.73 19.21
CA LEU A 247 -4.07 11.87 20.04
C LEU A 247 -5.32 11.28 19.37
N ALA A 248 -5.87 11.93 18.35
CA ALA A 248 -7.04 11.53 17.58
C ALA A 248 -6.84 11.94 16.11
N CYS A 249 -7.61 11.37 15.20
CA CYS A 249 -7.70 11.87 13.82
C CYS A 249 -8.60 13.13 13.77
N GLY A 250 -8.56 13.85 12.65
CA GLY A 250 -9.40 15.02 12.45
C GLY A 250 -10.88 14.64 12.41
N THR A 251 -11.71 15.35 13.18
CA THR A 251 -13.15 15.07 13.27
C THR A 251 -13.85 15.19 11.92
N LEU A 252 -13.45 16.18 11.11
CA LEU A 252 -13.99 16.38 9.77
C LEU A 252 -13.56 15.23 8.83
N ASP A 253 -12.31 14.79 8.93
CA ASP A 253 -11.78 13.69 8.12
C ASP A 253 -12.49 12.37 8.44
N GLU A 254 -12.72 12.09 9.73
CA GLU A 254 -13.49 10.90 10.14
C GLU A 254 -14.94 10.96 9.65
N LEU A 255 -15.60 12.14 9.71
CA LEU A 255 -16.95 12.31 9.19
C LEU A 255 -17.02 12.04 7.68
N LEU A 256 -16.10 12.60 6.92
CA LEU A 256 -16.02 12.37 5.47
C LEU A 256 -15.70 10.90 5.16
N ALA A 257 -14.87 10.27 5.97
CA ALA A 257 -14.57 8.83 5.85
C ALA A 257 -15.82 7.96 6.10
N VAL A 258 -16.65 8.30 7.08
CA VAL A 258 -17.94 7.63 7.30
C VAL A 258 -18.83 7.75 6.07
N ARG A 259 -18.97 8.96 5.50
CA ARG A 259 -19.76 9.18 4.28
C ARG A 259 -19.22 8.37 3.08
N LEU A 260 -17.90 8.27 2.96
CA LEU A 260 -17.26 7.50 1.91
C LEU A 260 -17.52 6.00 2.07
N LEU A 261 -17.30 5.47 3.27
CA LEU A 261 -17.49 4.03 3.54
C LEU A 261 -18.97 3.60 3.47
N ALA A 262 -19.90 4.47 3.79
CA ALA A 262 -21.33 4.21 3.60
C ALA A 262 -21.71 4.01 2.11
N ARG A 263 -20.87 4.45 1.17
CA ARG A 263 -21.03 4.29 -0.28
C ARG A 263 -19.89 3.50 -0.93
N ALA A 264 -19.12 2.78 -0.11
CA ALA A 264 -17.88 2.14 -0.58
C ALA A 264 -18.11 1.23 -1.78
N ASP A 265 -19.16 0.42 -1.78
CA ASP A 265 -19.41 -0.54 -2.86
C ASP A 265 -19.66 0.15 -4.20
N GLN A 266 -20.40 1.28 -4.21
CA GLN A 266 -20.58 2.08 -5.41
C GLN A 266 -19.23 2.67 -5.90
N VAL A 267 -18.48 3.28 -4.98
CA VAL A 267 -17.19 3.91 -5.30
C VAL A 267 -16.19 2.88 -5.82
N LEU A 268 -16.13 1.70 -5.20
CA LEU A 268 -15.22 0.63 -5.59
C LEU A 268 -15.61 0.02 -6.94
N ALA A 269 -16.91 -0.13 -7.24
CA ALA A 269 -17.37 -0.61 -8.55
C ALA A 269 -16.97 0.36 -9.69
N GLU A 270 -17.19 1.67 -9.50
CA GLU A 270 -16.78 2.69 -10.47
C GLU A 270 -15.26 2.67 -10.73
N ARG A 271 -14.48 2.52 -9.65
CA ARG A 271 -13.02 2.47 -9.73
C ARG A 271 -12.49 1.17 -10.30
N GLY A 272 -13.14 0.05 -9.95
CA GLY A 272 -12.82 -1.26 -10.54
C GLY A 272 -13.00 -1.27 -12.04
N ALA A 273 -14.09 -0.67 -12.56
CA ALA A 273 -14.32 -0.51 -13.98
C ALA A 273 -13.24 0.34 -14.66
N PHE A 274 -12.83 1.45 -14.03
CA PHE A 274 -11.74 2.29 -14.52
C PHE A 274 -10.41 1.54 -14.55
N LEU A 275 -10.05 0.85 -13.46
CA LEU A 275 -8.80 0.09 -13.35
C LEU A 275 -8.74 -1.07 -14.36
N ALA A 276 -9.87 -1.70 -14.67
CA ALA A 276 -9.93 -2.75 -15.69
C ALA A 276 -9.55 -2.18 -17.08
N GLN A 277 -10.10 -1.04 -17.47
CA GLN A 277 -9.75 -0.37 -18.72
C GLN A 277 -8.28 0.06 -18.75
N ALA A 278 -7.77 0.65 -17.67
CA ALA A 278 -6.38 1.04 -17.56
C ALA A 278 -5.43 -0.16 -17.71
N ARG A 279 -5.77 -1.29 -17.05
CA ARG A 279 -5.02 -2.54 -17.17
C ARG A 279 -4.99 -3.08 -18.59
N GLU A 280 -6.11 -3.04 -19.32
CA GLU A 280 -6.18 -3.45 -20.73
C GLU A 280 -5.32 -2.57 -21.65
N ILE A 281 -5.26 -1.26 -21.39
CA ILE A 281 -4.38 -0.33 -22.10
C ILE A 281 -2.91 -0.73 -21.89
N VAL A 282 -2.51 -0.94 -20.63
CA VAL A 282 -1.14 -1.34 -20.30
C VAL A 282 -0.80 -2.70 -20.90
N GLU A 283 -1.70 -3.68 -20.83
CA GLU A 283 -1.47 -5.01 -21.40
C GLU A 283 -1.24 -4.95 -22.93
N ARG A 284 -2.06 -4.16 -23.65
CA ARG A 284 -1.85 -3.93 -25.10
C ARG A 284 -0.51 -3.26 -25.37
N TRP A 285 -0.15 -2.27 -24.57
CA TRP A 285 1.12 -1.56 -24.70
C TRP A 285 2.31 -2.49 -24.47
N ILE A 286 2.30 -3.32 -23.44
CA ILE A 286 3.34 -4.32 -23.18
C ILE A 286 3.48 -5.31 -24.33
N LYS A 287 2.35 -5.83 -24.87
CA LYS A 287 2.36 -6.74 -26.04
C LYS A 287 3.01 -6.10 -27.26
N GLY A 288 2.84 -4.79 -27.45
CA GLY A 288 3.50 -4.02 -28.51
C GLY A 288 5.02 -3.87 -28.34
N HIS A 289 5.56 -4.19 -27.16
CA HIS A 289 6.99 -4.09 -26.84
C HIS A 289 7.60 -5.45 -26.44
N ALA A 290 7.05 -6.55 -26.96
CA ALA A 290 7.56 -7.90 -26.70
C ALA A 290 9.06 -8.02 -26.99
N GLY A 291 9.81 -8.68 -26.11
CA GLY A 291 11.28 -8.80 -26.17
C GLY A 291 12.05 -7.58 -25.68
N ARG A 292 11.37 -6.51 -25.25
CA ARG A 292 11.97 -5.32 -24.63
C ARG A 292 11.42 -5.07 -23.23
N LEU A 293 10.15 -5.40 -23.02
CA LEU A 293 9.45 -5.26 -21.74
C LEU A 293 8.86 -6.59 -21.31
N HIS A 294 8.95 -6.84 -20.02
CA HIS A 294 8.18 -7.86 -19.33
C HIS A 294 7.32 -7.20 -18.26
N TRP A 295 6.21 -7.79 -17.92
CA TRP A 295 5.42 -7.36 -16.79
C TRP A 295 4.80 -8.53 -16.06
N LEU A 296 4.53 -8.32 -14.79
CA LEU A 296 3.73 -9.23 -14.01
C LEU A 296 2.33 -8.62 -13.90
N PRO A 297 1.28 -9.25 -14.47
CA PRO A 297 -0.08 -8.78 -14.32
C PRO A 297 -0.46 -8.71 -12.85
N PRO A 298 -0.88 -7.55 -12.34
CA PRO A 298 -1.23 -7.41 -10.94
C PRO A 298 -2.54 -8.15 -10.62
N GLU A 299 -2.62 -8.76 -9.44
CA GLU A 299 -3.83 -9.41 -8.94
C GLU A 299 -4.80 -8.39 -8.35
N ALA A 300 -4.27 -7.34 -7.70
CA ALA A 300 -5.02 -6.16 -7.26
C ALA A 300 -4.09 -4.96 -7.09
N GLY A 301 -4.66 -3.77 -6.88
CA GLY A 301 -3.92 -2.52 -6.76
C GLY A 301 -3.96 -1.68 -8.04
N ALA A 302 -3.71 -0.40 -7.90
CA ALA A 302 -3.65 0.54 -9.03
C ALA A 302 -2.22 0.66 -9.60
N MET A 303 -1.45 -0.44 -9.61
CA MET A 303 -0.06 -0.47 -10.07
C MET A 303 0.34 -1.87 -10.52
N CYS A 304 1.44 -1.94 -11.27
CA CYS A 304 2.13 -3.18 -11.61
C CYS A 304 3.65 -2.95 -11.68
N CYS A 305 4.43 -4.02 -11.68
CA CYS A 305 5.86 -3.97 -12.00
C CYS A 305 6.08 -4.27 -13.49
N VAL A 306 6.90 -3.45 -14.12
CA VAL A 306 7.40 -3.63 -15.50
C VAL A 306 8.91 -3.75 -15.44
N GLN A 307 9.46 -4.73 -16.15
CA GLN A 307 10.89 -4.95 -16.26
C GLN A 307 11.37 -4.61 -17.69
N LEU A 308 12.39 -3.80 -17.77
CA LEU A 308 13.22 -3.66 -18.97
C LEU A 308 13.98 -4.98 -19.15
N ASP A 309 13.88 -5.61 -20.33
CA ASP A 309 14.53 -6.89 -20.61
C ASP A 309 16.05 -6.79 -20.39
N PRO A 310 16.64 -7.56 -19.43
CA PRO A 310 18.07 -7.45 -19.13
C PRO A 310 18.98 -7.88 -20.29
N GLY A 311 18.47 -8.64 -21.26
CA GLY A 311 19.19 -9.03 -22.47
C GLY A 311 19.22 -7.91 -23.52
N ALA A 312 18.25 -7.00 -23.47
CA ALA A 312 18.12 -5.87 -24.39
C ALA A 312 18.67 -4.56 -23.82
N PHE A 313 18.68 -4.40 -22.50
CA PHE A 313 19.07 -3.17 -21.80
C PHE A 313 20.17 -3.43 -20.77
N GLY A 314 21.36 -2.87 -20.98
CA GLY A 314 22.40 -2.82 -19.94
C GLY A 314 22.16 -1.69 -18.93
N SER A 315 22.97 -1.62 -17.89
CA SER A 315 22.84 -0.60 -16.83
C SER A 315 22.85 0.83 -17.37
N GLN A 316 23.67 1.13 -18.37
CA GLN A 316 23.72 2.46 -18.99
C GLN A 316 22.46 2.78 -19.80
N ASP A 317 21.82 1.76 -20.39
CA ASP A 317 20.55 1.91 -21.11
C ASP A 317 19.42 2.23 -20.13
N VAL A 318 19.41 1.56 -18.98
CA VAL A 318 18.46 1.85 -17.88
C VAL A 318 18.61 3.29 -17.39
N ASP A 319 19.84 3.77 -17.23
CA ASP A 319 20.09 5.16 -16.82
C ASP A 319 19.63 6.16 -17.89
N ARG A 320 19.92 5.88 -19.20
CA ARG A 320 19.42 6.70 -20.32
C ARG A 320 17.90 6.73 -20.37
N PHE A 321 17.25 5.58 -20.19
CA PHE A 321 15.80 5.46 -20.14
C PHE A 321 15.20 6.38 -19.07
N HIS A 322 15.68 6.29 -17.83
CA HIS A 322 15.16 7.15 -16.76
C HIS A 322 15.53 8.62 -16.94
N ALA A 323 16.70 8.93 -17.51
CA ALA A 323 17.08 10.30 -17.84
C ALA A 323 16.18 10.90 -18.93
N TYR A 324 15.77 10.10 -19.91
CA TYR A 324 14.79 10.52 -20.93
C TYR A 324 13.45 10.86 -20.30
N LEU A 325 12.90 9.95 -19.46
CA LEU A 325 11.64 10.18 -18.75
C LEU A 325 11.69 11.46 -17.91
N GLY A 326 12.82 11.72 -17.23
CA GLY A 326 13.00 12.95 -16.45
C GLY A 326 12.93 14.21 -17.31
N ARG A 327 13.57 14.22 -18.49
CA ARG A 327 13.47 15.35 -19.44
C ARG A 327 12.06 15.59 -19.94
N GLU A 328 11.32 14.52 -20.20
CA GLU A 328 9.91 14.57 -20.63
C GLU A 328 8.94 14.77 -19.46
N ARG A 329 9.45 14.97 -18.25
CA ARG A 329 8.65 15.16 -17.03
C ARG A 329 7.60 14.05 -16.84
N THR A 330 7.99 12.81 -17.16
CA THR A 330 7.18 11.60 -16.97
C THR A 330 7.77 10.81 -15.81
N LEU A 331 6.99 10.60 -14.76
CA LEU A 331 7.43 9.95 -13.54
C LEU A 331 6.94 8.50 -13.51
N VAL A 332 7.87 7.56 -13.34
CA VAL A 332 7.62 6.18 -12.91
C VAL A 332 8.37 5.93 -11.61
N ALA A 333 7.90 5.03 -10.77
CA ALA A 333 8.61 4.76 -9.52
C ALA A 333 9.66 3.66 -9.73
N ARG A 334 10.94 4.00 -9.57
CA ARG A 334 12.07 3.11 -9.86
C ARG A 334 12.12 1.93 -8.88
N GLY A 335 12.46 0.73 -9.36
CA GLY A 335 12.58 -0.48 -8.56
C GLY A 335 13.48 -0.33 -7.33
N PRO A 336 14.67 0.29 -7.42
CA PRO A 336 15.53 0.53 -6.26
C PRO A 336 14.87 1.31 -5.11
N TRP A 337 13.83 2.10 -5.36
CA TRP A 337 13.07 2.77 -4.28
C TRP A 337 12.40 1.77 -3.35
N PHE A 338 11.99 0.62 -3.87
CA PHE A 338 11.31 -0.44 -3.12
C PHE A 338 12.28 -1.54 -2.66
N GLY A 339 13.54 -1.49 -3.11
CA GLY A 339 14.56 -2.52 -2.88
C GLY A 339 14.58 -3.62 -3.92
N ASP A 340 14.16 -3.29 -5.13
CA ASP A 340 14.22 -4.12 -6.33
C ASP A 340 15.39 -3.70 -7.23
N THR A 341 15.56 -4.37 -8.36
CA THR A 341 16.63 -4.09 -9.33
C THR A 341 16.39 -2.79 -10.11
N GLY A 342 17.44 -2.26 -10.73
CA GLY A 342 17.36 -1.07 -11.58
C GLY A 342 16.55 -1.29 -12.86
N HIS A 343 16.44 -2.54 -13.34
CA HIS A 343 15.68 -2.89 -14.54
C HIS A 343 14.15 -2.87 -14.30
N VAL A 344 13.72 -2.90 -13.05
CA VAL A 344 12.29 -2.86 -12.71
C VAL A 344 11.85 -1.44 -12.38
N PHE A 345 10.65 -1.10 -12.80
CA PHE A 345 9.94 0.09 -12.33
C PHE A 345 8.47 -0.23 -12.05
N ARG A 346 7.91 0.44 -11.05
CA ARG A 346 6.47 0.40 -10.79
C ARG A 346 5.77 1.39 -11.73
N LEU A 347 4.79 0.88 -12.44
CA LEU A 347 3.87 1.64 -13.28
C LEU A 347 2.52 1.75 -12.56
N GLY A 348 2.06 2.98 -12.33
CA GLY A 348 0.73 3.29 -11.81
C GLY A 348 -0.32 3.23 -12.91
N LEU A 349 -1.45 2.62 -12.61
CA LEU A 349 -2.55 2.41 -13.56
C LEU A 349 -3.73 3.36 -13.34
N GLY A 350 -3.84 3.90 -12.12
CA GLY A 350 -5.10 4.48 -11.66
C GLY A 350 -5.12 6.00 -11.53
N TYR A 351 -3.98 6.67 -11.55
CA TYR A 351 -3.90 8.09 -11.24
C TYR A 351 -4.24 9.00 -12.43
N GLU A 352 -3.67 8.72 -13.59
CA GLU A 352 -3.93 9.51 -14.80
C GLU A 352 -5.24 9.09 -15.47
N PRO A 353 -6.02 10.02 -16.04
CA PRO A 353 -7.10 9.69 -16.98
C PRO A 353 -6.61 8.78 -18.11
N LEU A 354 -7.47 7.94 -18.68
CA LEU A 354 -7.06 6.90 -19.63
C LEU A 354 -6.31 7.44 -20.85
N ASP A 355 -6.74 8.57 -21.39
CA ASP A 355 -6.08 9.25 -22.52
C ASP A 355 -4.69 9.76 -22.15
N ARG A 356 -4.52 10.25 -20.93
CA ARG A 356 -3.23 10.69 -20.41
C ARG A 356 -2.31 9.51 -20.06
N LEU A 357 -2.88 8.39 -19.59
CA LEU A 357 -2.14 7.14 -19.42
C LEU A 357 -1.55 6.70 -20.77
N GLU A 358 -2.34 6.67 -21.85
CA GLU A 358 -1.86 6.31 -23.18
C GLU A 358 -0.76 7.26 -23.67
N GLN A 359 -0.92 8.58 -23.46
CA GLN A 359 0.11 9.56 -23.81
C GLN A 359 1.41 9.33 -23.04
N GLY A 360 1.33 9.10 -21.75
CA GLY A 360 2.50 8.80 -20.91
C GLY A 360 3.20 7.50 -21.30
N LEU A 361 2.45 6.45 -21.64
CA LEU A 361 2.99 5.21 -22.19
C LEU A 361 3.70 5.44 -23.53
N GLY A 362 3.20 6.37 -24.37
CA GLY A 362 3.88 6.82 -25.58
C GLY A 362 5.26 7.43 -25.31
N ILE A 363 5.40 8.22 -24.22
CA ILE A 363 6.71 8.76 -23.80
C ILE A 363 7.64 7.64 -23.34
N ILE A 364 7.11 6.64 -22.60
CA ILE A 364 7.91 5.48 -22.20
C ILE A 364 8.38 4.70 -23.43
N SER A 365 7.51 4.52 -24.46
CA SER A 365 7.89 3.89 -25.73
C SER A 365 9.05 4.64 -26.43
N ALA A 366 9.01 5.96 -26.45
CA ALA A 366 10.08 6.78 -27.01
C ALA A 366 11.39 6.62 -26.20
N ALA A 367 11.30 6.55 -24.87
CA ALA A 367 12.45 6.31 -23.99
C ALA A 367 13.11 4.94 -24.23
N LEU A 368 12.34 3.91 -24.59
CA LEU A 368 12.89 2.61 -24.96
C LEU A 368 13.73 2.66 -26.22
N ALA A 369 13.49 3.60 -27.14
CA ALA A 369 14.18 3.73 -28.42
C ALA A 369 15.40 4.69 -28.35
N ALA A 370 15.54 5.46 -27.26
CA ALA A 370 16.60 6.45 -27.07
C ALA A 370 17.87 5.85 -26.45
#